data_5d23b5672263db074630b2aecaf9457b
#
_entry.id   5d23b5672263db074630b2aecaf9457b
#
_cell.length_a   1.000
_cell.length_b   1.000
_cell.length_c   1.000
_cell.angle_alpha   90.00
_cell.angle_beta   90.00
_cell.angle_gamma   90.00
#
_symmetry.space_group_name_H-M   'P 1'
#
loop_
_entity.id
_entity.type
_entity.pdbx_description
1 polymer ?
#
loop_
_entity_poly.entity_id
_entity_poly.type
_entity_poly.pdbx_seq_one_letter_code
_entity_poly.pdbx_strand_id
1 'polypeptide(L)'
;MNRTHRLRLVLCTLLCFVLCSCQTVLPANEKAQVEELLRAPKLSGDYGALQTALNDWLGESAQLKYPIQGELLSPFVLQDLDGDGQQDAAVLYTTAQTANVCVAILQRDDAGNWQVRQSVEGLAETVENVSLAQLQDTDSCQLVVGYTAAQNDHYLAVYSYQDGTLSTILEQQYEQYLVENITGGSSQDLILMSTQEDGSVQIELLTADRKGSFRQVAVNGLSADKFSGCASVAAGAGADGRHYLVLDGWTGISGNNLASVLLRFDDESQQMVPASQITSEELYNASLRNVPSLVSRDLDGDGTVEIPTQPDEAGLLNMSQSRRMDFIVWMDYTASAPEKSFGLLDEETGCYIALPIEWEGNLMLTDSTDEEDAVEL
;
A
#
# COMPACT_ATOMS: atom_id res chain seq x y z
N MET A 1 70.83 -30.64 -38.06
CA MET A 1 69.58 -30.19 -37.43
C MET A 1 68.53 -30.16 -38.50
N ASN A 2 67.63 -31.18 -38.51
CA ASN A 2 66.75 -31.53 -39.65
C ASN A 2 65.67 -30.44 -39.95
N ARG A 3 65.40 -30.26 -41.20
CA ARG A 3 64.43 -29.31 -41.77
C ARG A 3 63.03 -29.40 -41.04
N THR A 4 62.68 -30.60 -40.58
CA THR A 4 61.47 -30.90 -39.87
C THR A 4 61.41 -30.31 -38.45
N HIS A 5 62.60 -30.22 -37.76
CA HIS A 5 62.69 -29.59 -36.45
C HIS A 5 62.53 -28.06 -36.50
N ARG A 6 63.08 -27.42 -37.54
CA ARG A 6 62.92 -25.98 -37.75
C ARG A 6 61.46 -25.61 -38.09
N LEU A 7 60.80 -26.46 -38.88
CA LEU A 7 59.38 -26.23 -39.21
C LEU A 7 58.46 -26.37 -38.00
N ARG A 8 58.74 -27.37 -37.13
CA ARG A 8 57.97 -27.55 -35.88
C ARG A 8 58.22 -26.40 -34.90
N LEU A 9 59.45 -25.89 -34.81
CA LEU A 9 59.79 -24.77 -33.92
C LEU A 9 59.10 -23.47 -34.39
N VAL A 10 59.07 -23.21 -35.69
CA VAL A 10 58.36 -22.05 -36.29
C VAL A 10 56.84 -22.18 -36.12
N LEU A 11 56.30 -23.40 -36.26
CA LEU A 11 54.87 -23.63 -36.04
C LEU A 11 54.47 -23.45 -34.55
N CYS A 12 55.30 -23.92 -33.61
CA CYS A 12 55.04 -23.70 -32.17
C CYS A 12 55.16 -22.22 -31.78
N THR A 13 56.12 -21.46 -32.33
CA THR A 13 56.23 -20.02 -32.04
C THR A 13 55.06 -19.24 -32.63
N LEU A 14 54.61 -19.63 -33.83
CA LEU A 14 53.42 -19.00 -34.44
C LEU A 14 52.15 -19.30 -33.62
N LEU A 15 52.01 -20.54 -33.10
CA LEU A 15 50.88 -20.94 -32.27
C LEU A 15 50.88 -20.22 -30.92
N CYS A 16 52.05 -19.98 -30.32
CA CYS A 16 52.18 -19.18 -29.09
C CYS A 16 51.81 -17.72 -29.29
N PHE A 17 52.07 -17.12 -30.45
CA PHE A 17 51.68 -15.75 -30.78
C PHE A 17 50.17 -15.62 -31.00
N VAL A 18 49.48 -16.64 -31.50
CA VAL A 18 48.02 -16.64 -31.64
C VAL A 18 47.33 -16.85 -30.32
N LEU A 19 47.91 -17.57 -29.33
CA LEU A 19 47.32 -17.80 -28.03
C LEU A 19 47.56 -16.65 -27.02
N CYS A 20 48.47 -15.71 -27.27
CA CYS A 20 48.69 -14.54 -26.45
C CYS A 20 47.83 -13.32 -26.84
N SER A 21 46.95 -13.43 -27.85
CA SER A 21 46.13 -12.33 -28.35
C SER A 21 44.76 -12.22 -27.72
N CYS A 22 44.53 -12.81 -26.51
CA CYS A 22 43.30 -12.60 -25.77
C CYS A 22 43.52 -11.70 -24.52
N GLN A 23 44.14 -10.53 -24.73
CA GLN A 23 43.84 -9.39 -23.88
C GLN A 23 42.81 -8.55 -24.62
N THR A 24 41.54 -8.79 -24.37
CA THR A 24 40.49 -7.85 -24.74
C THR A 24 40.69 -6.59 -23.90
N VAL A 25 41.51 -5.68 -24.43
CA VAL A 25 41.46 -4.29 -24.02
C VAL A 25 40.09 -3.81 -24.52
N LEU A 26 39.10 -3.76 -23.61
CA LEU A 26 37.83 -3.12 -23.92
C LEU A 26 38.13 -1.73 -24.43
N PRO A 27 37.65 -1.36 -25.62
CA PRO A 27 37.90 -0.03 -26.16
C PRO A 27 37.36 0.99 -25.15
N ALA A 28 38.02 2.13 -25.06
CA ALA A 28 37.66 3.19 -24.08
C ALA A 28 36.18 3.59 -24.16
N ASN A 29 35.54 3.38 -25.32
CA ASN A 29 34.10 3.60 -25.53
C ASN A 29 33.21 2.60 -24.78
N GLU A 30 33.62 1.34 -24.60
CA GLU A 30 32.82 0.35 -23.85
C GLU A 30 32.90 0.59 -22.34
N LYS A 31 34.05 1.05 -21.83
CA LYS A 31 34.15 1.47 -20.41
C LYS A 31 33.25 2.68 -20.12
N ALA A 32 33.20 3.65 -21.02
CA ALA A 32 32.32 4.80 -20.89
C ALA A 32 30.83 4.40 -20.93
N GLN A 33 30.47 3.43 -21.78
CA GLN A 33 29.09 2.89 -21.82
C GLN A 33 28.73 2.09 -20.55
N VAL A 34 29.66 1.30 -20.02
CA VAL A 34 29.43 0.56 -18.77
C VAL A 34 29.33 1.53 -17.58
N GLU A 35 30.17 2.57 -17.51
CA GLU A 35 30.07 3.60 -16.48
C GLU A 35 28.77 4.41 -16.59
N GLU A 36 28.27 4.62 -17.81
CA GLU A 36 26.98 5.30 -18.04
C GLU A 36 25.78 4.43 -17.65
N LEU A 37 25.86 3.11 -17.89
CA LEU A 37 24.84 2.13 -17.44
C LEU A 37 24.84 1.91 -15.92
N LEU A 38 25.98 2.13 -15.26
CA LEU A 38 26.11 2.03 -13.80
C LEU A 38 25.77 3.34 -13.06
N ARG A 39 25.58 4.45 -13.79
CA ARG A 39 25.08 5.67 -13.19
C ARG A 39 23.62 5.51 -12.82
N ALA A 40 23.26 6.01 -11.65
CA ALA A 40 21.85 6.14 -11.27
C ALA A 40 21.08 6.83 -12.42
N PRO A 41 19.90 6.34 -12.80
CA PRO A 41 19.08 6.95 -13.84
C PRO A 41 18.95 8.46 -13.57
N LYS A 42 19.33 9.28 -14.55
CA LYS A 42 19.06 10.71 -14.44
C LYS A 42 17.56 10.91 -14.59
N LEU A 43 16.95 11.58 -13.64
CA LEU A 43 15.59 12.05 -13.80
C LEU A 43 15.52 12.93 -15.06
N SER A 44 14.56 12.65 -15.92
CA SER A 44 14.37 13.36 -17.19
C SER A 44 13.03 14.09 -17.19
N GLY A 45 12.91 15.11 -18.02
CA GLY A 45 11.68 15.89 -18.10
C GLY A 45 11.37 16.66 -16.83
N ASP A 46 10.13 16.68 -16.42
CA ASP A 46 9.64 17.47 -15.27
C ASP A 46 10.32 17.08 -13.95
N TYR A 47 10.58 15.80 -13.69
CA TYR A 47 11.24 15.36 -12.46
C TYR A 47 12.67 15.86 -12.32
N GLY A 48 13.42 15.94 -13.42
CA GLY A 48 14.75 16.56 -13.43
C GLY A 48 14.70 18.07 -13.18
N ALA A 49 13.70 18.75 -13.73
CA ALA A 49 13.49 20.18 -13.51
C ALA A 49 13.07 20.48 -12.06
N LEU A 50 12.20 19.65 -11.48
CA LEU A 50 11.78 19.75 -10.06
C LEU A 50 12.98 19.59 -9.12
N GLN A 51 13.81 18.55 -9.33
CA GLN A 51 15.01 18.33 -8.52
C GLN A 51 16.00 19.48 -8.67
N THR A 52 16.16 20.03 -9.87
CA THR A 52 17.04 21.17 -10.10
C THR A 52 16.54 22.40 -9.36
N ALA A 53 15.25 22.73 -9.48
CA ALA A 53 14.65 23.87 -8.78
C ALA A 53 14.77 23.73 -7.25
N LEU A 54 14.59 22.51 -6.72
CA LEU A 54 14.76 22.25 -5.29
C LEU A 54 16.21 22.44 -4.84
N ASN A 55 17.18 21.90 -5.57
CA ASN A 55 18.61 22.03 -5.26
C ASN A 55 19.08 23.49 -5.33
N ASP A 56 18.64 24.24 -6.34
CA ASP A 56 18.97 25.66 -6.50
C ASP A 56 18.40 26.49 -5.34
N TRP A 57 17.21 26.19 -4.89
CA TRP A 57 16.58 26.86 -3.75
C TRP A 57 17.29 26.54 -2.43
N LEU A 58 17.70 25.29 -2.22
CA LEU A 58 18.43 24.86 -1.01
C LEU A 58 19.88 25.35 -0.99
N GLY A 59 20.49 25.58 -2.15
CA GLY A 59 21.94 25.84 -2.30
C GLY A 59 22.80 24.58 -2.07
N GLU A 60 22.19 23.40 -1.98
CA GLU A 60 22.84 22.11 -1.83
C GLU A 60 22.00 21.00 -2.50
N SER A 61 22.55 19.80 -2.63
CA SER A 61 21.84 18.66 -3.19
C SER A 61 20.88 18.05 -2.18
N ALA A 62 19.59 18.03 -2.52
CA ALA A 62 18.58 17.30 -1.77
C ALA A 62 18.71 15.78 -1.99
N GLN A 63 18.48 14.99 -0.94
CA GLN A 63 18.28 13.55 -1.04
C GLN A 63 16.78 13.27 -1.12
N LEU A 64 16.33 12.73 -2.26
CA LEU A 64 14.93 12.37 -2.45
C LEU A 64 14.56 11.20 -1.54
N LYS A 65 13.37 11.27 -0.93
CA LYS A 65 12.82 10.24 -0.05
C LYS A 65 11.62 9.57 -0.70
N TYR A 66 11.72 8.28 -0.86
CA TYR A 66 10.71 7.46 -1.52
C TYR A 66 9.79 6.84 -0.46
N PRO A 67 8.46 6.90 -0.63
CA PRO A 67 7.53 6.13 0.18
C PRO A 67 7.84 4.63 0.09
N ILE A 68 7.68 3.91 1.21
CA ILE A 68 8.02 2.48 1.29
C ILE A 68 6.88 1.63 0.70
N GLN A 69 5.63 2.09 0.84
CA GLN A 69 4.44 1.37 0.41
C GLN A 69 3.34 2.33 -0.10
N GLY A 70 2.21 1.76 -0.54
CA GLY A 70 1.09 2.50 -1.10
C GLY A 70 1.18 2.66 -2.62
N GLU A 71 0.26 3.42 -3.19
CA GLU A 71 0.18 3.64 -4.64
C GLU A 71 1.17 4.68 -5.15
N LEU A 72 1.46 5.70 -4.34
CA LEU A 72 2.38 6.79 -4.68
C LEU A 72 3.77 6.48 -4.13
N LEU A 73 4.57 5.75 -4.91
CA LEU A 73 5.95 5.37 -4.55
C LEU A 73 7.01 6.36 -5.03
N SER A 74 6.62 7.43 -5.72
CA SER A 74 7.50 8.48 -6.20
C SER A 74 7.75 9.53 -5.10
N PRO A 75 8.97 10.10 -5.00
CA PRO A 75 9.22 11.27 -4.14
C PRO A 75 8.62 12.56 -4.70
N PHE A 76 8.10 12.52 -5.94
CA PHE A 76 7.42 13.61 -6.61
C PHE A 76 5.94 13.25 -6.76
N VAL A 77 5.08 14.10 -6.24
CA VAL A 77 3.63 14.01 -6.39
C VAL A 77 3.17 15.21 -7.20
N LEU A 78 2.61 14.97 -8.38
CA LEU A 78 2.13 16.00 -9.30
C LEU A 78 0.61 16.06 -9.23
N GLN A 79 0.07 17.15 -8.69
CA GLN A 79 -1.36 17.36 -8.51
C GLN A 79 -1.67 18.85 -8.44
N ASP A 80 -2.87 19.26 -8.82
CA ASP A 80 -3.41 20.58 -8.47
C ASP A 80 -3.76 20.56 -6.97
N LEU A 81 -2.90 21.14 -6.15
CA LEU A 81 -3.03 21.11 -4.69
C LEU A 81 -3.87 22.26 -4.14
N ASP A 82 -3.87 23.42 -4.80
CA ASP A 82 -4.59 24.61 -4.34
C ASP A 82 -5.93 24.85 -5.07
N GLY A 83 -6.22 24.06 -6.12
CA GLY A 83 -7.47 24.14 -6.87
C GLY A 83 -7.50 25.28 -7.89
N ASP A 84 -6.36 25.78 -8.33
CA ASP A 84 -6.26 26.86 -9.31
C ASP A 84 -6.34 26.39 -10.78
N GLY A 85 -6.43 25.07 -10.99
CA GLY A 85 -6.47 24.43 -12.30
C GLY A 85 -5.11 24.21 -12.94
N GLN A 86 -4.01 24.53 -12.26
CA GLN A 86 -2.66 24.25 -12.70
C GLN A 86 -2.06 23.12 -11.87
N GLN A 87 -1.09 22.42 -12.44
CA GLN A 87 -0.43 21.33 -11.76
C GLN A 87 0.71 21.86 -10.87
N ASP A 88 0.63 21.58 -9.58
CA ASP A 88 1.68 21.76 -8.60
C ASP A 88 2.53 20.49 -8.45
N ALA A 89 3.59 20.58 -7.66
CA ALA A 89 4.39 19.45 -7.26
C ALA A 89 4.66 19.47 -5.75
N ALA A 90 4.43 18.34 -5.08
CA ALA A 90 5.00 18.09 -3.76
C ALA A 90 6.24 17.21 -3.92
N VAL A 91 7.32 17.54 -3.21
CA VAL A 91 8.59 16.80 -3.26
C VAL A 91 9.02 16.41 -1.85
N LEU A 92 9.27 15.10 -1.67
CA LEU A 92 9.75 14.51 -0.42
C LEU A 92 11.28 14.42 -0.45
N TYR A 93 11.93 15.03 0.52
CA TYR A 93 13.39 15.12 0.52
C TYR A 93 13.98 15.27 1.93
N THR A 94 15.28 15.05 2.05
CA THR A 94 16.09 15.43 3.21
C THR A 94 17.34 16.17 2.75
N THR A 95 17.94 16.92 3.67
CA THR A 95 19.25 17.56 3.49
C THR A 95 20.22 17.06 4.55
N ALA A 96 21.47 17.46 4.46
CA ALA A 96 22.45 17.18 5.52
C ALA A 96 22.11 17.85 6.87
N GLN A 97 21.20 18.82 6.87
CA GLN A 97 20.84 19.65 8.02
C GLN A 97 19.50 19.29 8.65
N THR A 98 18.64 18.53 7.94
CA THR A 98 17.33 18.10 8.44
C THR A 98 17.41 16.68 8.99
N ALA A 99 16.82 16.44 10.16
CA ALA A 99 16.70 15.10 10.72
C ALA A 99 15.54 14.33 10.05
N ASN A 100 14.43 15.02 9.83
CA ASN A 100 13.21 14.44 9.29
C ASN A 100 13.08 14.71 7.78
N VAL A 101 12.16 13.98 7.15
CA VAL A 101 11.78 14.21 5.76
C VAL A 101 11.05 15.56 5.66
N CYS A 102 11.44 16.36 4.70
CA CYS A 102 10.76 17.61 4.37
C CYS A 102 9.81 17.43 3.19
N VAL A 103 8.75 18.20 3.19
CA VAL A 103 7.79 18.33 2.08
C VAL A 103 7.95 19.74 1.50
N ALA A 104 8.34 19.83 0.22
CA ALA A 104 8.37 21.09 -0.51
C ALA A 104 7.25 21.16 -1.53
N ILE A 105 6.59 22.32 -1.64
CA ILE A 105 5.63 22.61 -2.70
C ILE A 105 6.31 23.48 -3.76
N LEU A 106 6.19 23.06 -5.00
CA LEU A 106 6.69 23.76 -6.17
C LEU A 106 5.55 24.08 -7.12
N GLN A 107 5.60 25.26 -7.69
CA GLN A 107 4.69 25.74 -8.73
C GLN A 107 5.47 26.26 -9.93
N ARG A 108 4.82 26.32 -11.09
CA ARG A 108 5.41 26.94 -12.27
C ARG A 108 5.28 28.46 -12.19
N ASP A 109 6.35 29.16 -12.60
CA ASP A 109 6.29 30.60 -12.81
C ASP A 109 5.65 30.93 -14.18
N ASP A 110 5.50 32.23 -14.48
CA ASP A 110 4.93 32.71 -15.75
C ASP A 110 5.74 32.29 -16.99
N ALA A 111 7.00 31.87 -16.81
CA ALA A 111 7.87 31.36 -17.86
C ALA A 111 7.78 29.81 -17.97
N GLY A 112 7.01 29.15 -17.10
CA GLY A 112 6.82 27.71 -17.05
C GLY A 112 7.92 26.95 -16.28
N ASN A 113 8.82 27.64 -15.56
CA ASN A 113 9.86 26.99 -14.77
C ASN A 113 9.34 26.66 -13.37
N TRP A 114 9.76 25.51 -12.84
CA TRP A 114 9.44 25.10 -11.48
C TRP A 114 10.17 25.97 -10.46
N GLN A 115 9.47 26.42 -9.44
CA GLN A 115 9.99 27.20 -8.32
C GLN A 115 9.44 26.69 -7.00
N VAL A 116 10.31 26.53 -6.00
CA VAL A 116 9.89 26.21 -4.62
C VAL A 116 9.13 27.39 -4.03
N ARG A 117 7.92 27.14 -3.57
CA ARG A 117 7.08 28.11 -2.87
C ARG A 117 7.31 28.06 -1.38
N GLN A 118 7.19 26.88 -0.82
CA GLN A 118 7.37 26.64 0.61
C GLN A 118 7.88 25.23 0.87
N SER A 119 8.44 25.02 2.04
CA SER A 119 8.78 23.71 2.56
C SER A 119 8.53 23.65 4.06
N VAL A 120 8.15 22.46 4.54
CA VAL A 120 7.95 22.15 5.94
C VAL A 120 8.71 20.86 6.28
N GLU A 121 9.26 20.79 7.49
CA GLU A 121 9.83 19.56 8.03
C GLU A 121 8.71 18.66 8.53
N GLY A 122 8.72 17.38 8.15
CA GLY A 122 7.74 16.38 8.56
C GLY A 122 8.08 15.74 9.90
N LEU A 123 7.38 14.64 10.21
CA LEU A 123 7.34 14.09 11.57
C LEU A 123 8.43 13.05 11.84
N ALA A 124 9.03 12.42 10.81
CA ALA A 124 10.10 11.45 10.99
C ALA A 124 11.04 11.36 9.77
N GLU A 125 12.07 10.54 9.89
CA GLU A 125 13.12 10.34 8.87
C GLU A 125 12.71 9.43 7.72
N THR A 126 11.59 8.70 7.87
CA THR A 126 11.12 7.73 6.87
C THR A 126 9.65 8.03 6.52
N VAL A 127 9.36 8.07 5.22
CA VAL A 127 7.99 8.13 4.69
C VAL A 127 7.52 6.70 4.47
N GLU A 128 6.43 6.33 5.11
CA GLU A 128 5.79 5.04 4.93
C GLU A 128 4.96 5.01 3.66
N ASN A 129 4.01 5.92 3.57
CA ASN A 129 3.10 6.05 2.44
C ASN A 129 2.69 7.50 2.21
N VAL A 130 2.13 7.74 1.03
CA VAL A 130 1.57 9.04 0.63
C VAL A 130 0.23 8.79 -0.06
N SER A 131 -0.75 9.60 0.28
CA SER A 131 -2.06 9.62 -0.39
C SER A 131 -2.44 11.05 -0.73
N LEU A 132 -3.22 11.21 -1.78
CA LEU A 132 -3.90 12.45 -2.11
C LEU A 132 -5.35 12.33 -1.66
N ALA A 133 -5.88 13.37 -1.04
CA ALA A 133 -7.22 13.36 -0.49
C ALA A 133 -7.93 14.70 -0.69
N GLN A 134 -9.18 14.67 -1.07
CA GLN A 134 -10.06 15.82 -1.08
C GLN A 134 -10.84 15.86 0.25
N LEU A 135 -10.14 16.18 1.34
CA LEU A 135 -10.74 16.19 2.69
C LEU A 135 -11.57 17.44 2.95
N GLN A 136 -11.37 18.50 2.19
CA GLN A 136 -12.09 19.76 2.31
C GLN A 136 -13.15 19.88 1.21
N ASP A 137 -14.29 20.51 1.50
CA ASP A 137 -15.32 20.83 0.50
C ASP A 137 -14.86 22.02 -0.38
N THR A 138 -13.73 21.83 -1.09
CA THR A 138 -13.09 22.77 -2.00
C THR A 138 -12.49 22.01 -3.16
N ASP A 139 -12.07 22.72 -4.21
CA ASP A 139 -11.37 22.10 -5.36
C ASP A 139 -9.89 21.74 -5.03
N SER A 140 -9.40 22.09 -3.83
CA SER A 140 -8.04 21.78 -3.38
C SER A 140 -7.87 20.33 -2.96
N CYS A 141 -6.66 19.80 -3.13
CA CYS A 141 -6.29 18.45 -2.75
C CYS A 141 -5.24 18.49 -1.63
N GLN A 142 -5.45 17.72 -0.56
CA GLN A 142 -4.52 17.62 0.54
C GLN A 142 -3.57 16.44 0.35
N LEU A 143 -2.34 16.62 0.81
CA LEU A 143 -1.33 15.56 0.86
C LEU A 143 -1.36 14.90 2.23
N VAL A 144 -1.69 13.63 2.30
CA VAL A 144 -1.68 12.80 3.51
C VAL A 144 -0.39 11.99 3.50
N VAL A 145 0.46 12.18 4.50
CA VAL A 145 1.76 11.52 4.57
C VAL A 145 1.87 10.72 5.86
N GLY A 146 2.04 9.41 5.72
CA GLY A 146 2.38 8.52 6.81
C GLY A 146 3.88 8.44 7.00
N TYR A 147 4.33 8.58 8.25
CA TYR A 147 5.71 8.54 8.66
C TYR A 147 5.97 7.41 9.63
N THR A 148 7.15 6.81 9.52
CA THR A 148 7.65 5.84 10.51
C THR A 148 8.86 6.44 11.22
N ALA A 149 8.76 6.57 12.54
CA ALA A 149 9.83 7.01 13.42
C ALA A 149 10.64 5.83 13.98
N ALA A 150 11.63 6.15 14.82
CA ALA A 150 12.36 5.15 15.57
C ALA A 150 11.39 4.32 16.45
N GLN A 151 11.70 3.04 16.65
CA GLN A 151 10.85 2.09 17.41
C GLN A 151 9.54 1.66 16.69
N ASN A 152 9.42 1.98 15.40
CA ASN A 152 8.25 1.67 14.58
C ASN A 152 6.98 2.40 15.01
N ASP A 153 7.12 3.59 15.60
CA ASP A 153 5.98 4.48 15.83
C ASP A 153 5.54 5.13 14.52
N HIS A 154 4.24 5.12 14.26
CA HIS A 154 3.66 5.68 13.04
C HIS A 154 2.95 7.00 13.31
N TYR A 155 3.25 8.02 12.50
CA TYR A 155 2.65 9.34 12.58
C TYR A 155 2.09 9.76 11.23
N LEU A 156 0.90 10.33 11.23
CA LEU A 156 0.25 10.91 10.07
C LEU A 156 0.32 12.42 10.13
N ALA A 157 0.68 13.05 9.01
CA ALA A 157 0.48 14.46 8.80
C ALA A 157 -0.39 14.71 7.57
N VAL A 158 -1.30 15.68 7.66
CA VAL A 158 -2.08 16.18 6.53
C VAL A 158 -1.63 17.57 6.20
N TYR A 159 -1.15 17.76 4.98
CA TYR A 159 -0.68 19.04 4.47
C TYR A 159 -1.72 19.64 3.53
N SER A 160 -2.01 20.91 3.72
CA SER A 160 -2.86 21.71 2.84
C SER A 160 -2.04 22.86 2.28
N TYR A 161 -2.14 23.09 0.97
CA TYR A 161 -1.54 24.23 0.31
C TYR A 161 -2.66 25.10 -0.28
N GLN A 162 -2.86 26.27 0.28
CA GLN A 162 -3.94 27.19 -0.12
C GLN A 162 -3.46 28.62 -0.02
N ASP A 163 -3.87 29.48 -0.94
CA ASP A 163 -3.53 30.91 -0.96
C ASP A 163 -2.00 31.17 -0.84
N GLY A 164 -1.19 30.28 -1.45
CA GLY A 164 0.26 30.34 -1.40
C GLY A 164 0.87 29.93 -0.05
N THR A 165 0.10 29.32 0.85
CA THR A 165 0.55 28.92 2.17
C THR A 165 0.45 27.40 2.36
N LEU A 166 1.59 26.77 2.66
CA LEU A 166 1.66 25.36 3.07
C LEU A 166 1.47 25.28 4.59
N SER A 167 0.48 24.51 5.03
CA SER A 167 0.18 24.31 6.45
C SER A 167 -0.02 22.84 6.75
N THR A 168 0.42 22.42 7.93
CA THR A 168 0.05 21.11 8.49
C THR A 168 -1.25 21.28 9.25
N ILE A 169 -2.31 20.64 8.75
CA ILE A 169 -3.67 20.80 9.29
C ILE A 169 -4.07 19.68 10.23
N LEU A 170 -3.34 18.57 10.21
CA LEU A 170 -3.47 17.46 11.17
C LEU A 170 -2.12 16.81 11.41
N GLU A 171 -1.84 16.46 12.66
CA GLU A 171 -0.75 15.58 13.08
C GLU A 171 -1.31 14.61 14.12
N GLN A 172 -1.18 13.31 13.87
CA GLN A 172 -1.71 12.30 14.78
C GLN A 172 -0.92 10.99 14.69
N GLN A 173 -0.79 10.28 15.81
CA GLN A 173 -0.29 8.91 15.83
C GLN A 173 -1.37 7.97 15.27
N TYR A 174 -0.98 6.96 14.53
CA TYR A 174 -1.89 5.99 13.93
C TYR A 174 -1.21 4.61 13.82
N GLU A 175 -2.01 3.57 13.62
CA GLU A 175 -1.53 2.24 13.23
C GLU A 175 -1.88 1.96 11.76
N GLN A 176 -3.10 2.32 11.37
CA GLN A 176 -3.56 2.26 9.98
C GLN A 176 -4.45 3.47 9.69
N TYR A 177 -4.49 3.88 8.44
CA TYR A 177 -5.44 4.90 7.98
C TYR A 177 -6.00 4.55 6.60
N LEU A 178 -7.15 5.13 6.32
CA LEU A 178 -7.83 5.05 5.04
C LEU A 178 -8.42 6.42 4.71
N VAL A 179 -8.40 6.77 3.42
CA VAL A 179 -9.08 7.96 2.89
C VAL A 179 -10.20 7.50 1.99
N GLU A 180 -11.44 7.73 2.43
CA GLU A 180 -12.65 7.32 1.70
C GLU A 180 -13.84 8.21 2.03
N ASN A 181 -14.84 8.25 1.16
CA ASN A 181 -16.08 8.96 1.43
C ASN A 181 -17.09 8.04 2.15
N ILE A 182 -16.96 7.90 3.45
CA ILE A 182 -17.82 7.05 4.28
C ILE A 182 -19.11 7.77 4.66
N THR A 183 -19.05 9.09 4.85
CA THR A 183 -20.20 9.89 5.27
C THR A 183 -21.15 10.26 4.13
N GLY A 184 -20.77 9.99 2.87
CA GLY A 184 -21.58 10.35 1.69
C GLY A 184 -21.62 11.86 1.41
N GLY A 185 -20.70 12.64 2.01
CA GLY A 185 -20.56 14.07 1.78
C GLY A 185 -19.91 14.41 0.43
N SER A 186 -19.63 15.70 0.21
CA SER A 186 -18.94 16.19 -1.00
C SER A 186 -17.42 15.97 -0.94
N SER A 187 -16.88 15.76 0.25
CA SER A 187 -15.45 15.51 0.52
C SER A 187 -15.22 14.08 0.98
N GLN A 188 -13.97 13.64 0.91
CA GLN A 188 -13.53 12.40 1.51
C GLN A 188 -13.36 12.57 3.02
N ASP A 189 -13.40 11.47 3.74
CA ASP A 189 -13.15 11.37 5.17
C ASP A 189 -11.80 10.69 5.41
N LEU A 190 -11.20 10.98 6.55
CA LEU A 190 -10.00 10.30 7.02
C LEU A 190 -10.38 9.37 8.17
N ILE A 191 -10.14 8.09 7.98
CA ILE A 191 -10.39 7.05 8.97
C ILE A 191 -9.05 6.67 9.59
N LEU A 192 -8.90 6.80 10.90
CA LEU A 192 -7.71 6.44 11.65
C LEU A 192 -8.01 5.29 12.61
N MET A 193 -7.04 4.43 12.80
CA MET A 193 -7.10 3.33 13.75
C MET A 193 -5.88 3.35 14.66
N SER A 194 -6.14 3.09 15.94
CA SER A 194 -5.11 2.98 16.97
C SER A 194 -5.50 1.97 18.04
N THR A 195 -4.53 1.20 18.52
CA THR A 195 -4.73 0.33 19.68
C THR A 195 -4.53 1.13 20.96
N GLN A 196 -5.47 1.00 21.88
CA GLN A 196 -5.45 1.65 23.18
C GLN A 196 -4.64 0.83 24.19
N GLU A 197 -4.27 1.43 25.32
CA GLU A 197 -3.50 0.76 26.37
C GLU A 197 -4.20 -0.49 26.96
N ASP A 198 -5.53 -0.55 26.88
CA ASP A 198 -6.32 -1.71 27.32
C ASP A 198 -6.44 -2.82 26.26
N GLY A 199 -5.83 -2.62 25.09
CA GLY A 199 -5.86 -3.55 23.95
C GLY A 199 -7.10 -3.38 23.06
N SER A 200 -8.00 -2.45 23.34
CA SER A 200 -9.09 -2.11 22.43
C SER A 200 -8.56 -1.35 21.22
N VAL A 201 -9.22 -1.51 20.07
CA VAL A 201 -8.90 -0.76 18.85
C VAL A 201 -9.92 0.36 18.67
N GLN A 202 -9.44 1.58 18.66
CA GLN A 202 -10.24 2.76 18.40
C GLN A 202 -10.23 3.09 16.91
N ILE A 203 -11.40 3.47 16.40
CA ILE A 203 -11.59 3.96 15.03
C ILE A 203 -12.10 5.38 15.12
N GLU A 204 -11.43 6.29 14.47
CA GLU A 204 -11.82 7.69 14.39
C GLU A 204 -12.15 8.04 12.94
N LEU A 205 -13.36 8.54 12.71
CA LEU A 205 -13.78 9.10 11.43
C LEU A 205 -13.71 10.61 11.53
N LEU A 206 -12.82 11.19 10.75
CA LEU A 206 -12.52 12.61 10.75
C LEU A 206 -12.95 13.23 9.42
N THR A 207 -13.69 14.33 9.49
CA THR A 207 -14.02 15.17 8.33
C THR A 207 -13.43 16.56 8.51
N ALA A 208 -13.04 17.21 7.44
CA ALA A 208 -12.58 18.60 7.48
C ALA A 208 -13.67 19.56 6.98
N ASP A 209 -13.75 20.73 7.61
CA ASP A 209 -14.55 21.84 7.08
C ASP A 209 -13.77 22.61 5.99
N ARG A 210 -14.43 23.58 5.32
CA ARG A 210 -13.81 24.41 4.29
C ARG A 210 -12.59 25.21 4.74
N LYS A 211 -12.34 25.30 6.05
CA LYS A 211 -11.17 26.00 6.62
C LYS A 211 -10.05 25.03 6.98
N GLY A 212 -10.23 23.74 6.72
CA GLY A 212 -9.27 22.70 7.07
C GLY A 212 -9.29 22.28 8.54
N SER A 213 -10.32 22.69 9.31
CA SER A 213 -10.47 22.24 10.69
C SER A 213 -11.11 20.87 10.70
N PHE A 214 -10.45 19.89 11.27
CA PHE A 214 -11.01 18.56 11.42
C PHE A 214 -12.06 18.50 12.54
N ARG A 215 -13.12 17.77 12.24
CA ARG A 215 -14.16 17.41 13.17
C ARG A 215 -14.27 15.90 13.23
N GLN A 216 -14.20 15.35 14.42
CA GLN A 216 -14.52 13.95 14.66
C GLN A 216 -16.04 13.78 14.59
N VAL A 217 -16.52 12.96 13.64
CA VAL A 217 -17.95 12.70 13.44
C VAL A 217 -18.38 11.37 14.03
N ALA A 218 -17.47 10.41 14.16
CA ALA A 218 -17.73 9.13 14.80
C ALA A 218 -16.45 8.60 15.45
N VAL A 219 -16.62 7.91 16.58
CA VAL A 219 -15.59 7.12 17.25
C VAL A 219 -16.19 5.77 17.55
N ASN A 220 -15.52 4.71 17.13
CA ASN A 220 -15.96 3.37 17.44
C ASN A 220 -14.73 2.51 17.75
N GLY A 221 -14.90 1.53 18.62
CA GLY A 221 -13.83 0.64 19.03
C GLY A 221 -14.12 -0.80 18.69
N LEU A 222 -13.10 -1.55 18.36
CA LEU A 222 -13.15 -3.00 18.40
C LEU A 222 -12.98 -3.44 19.86
N SER A 223 -13.92 -4.24 20.35
CA SER A 223 -13.98 -4.66 21.74
C SER A 223 -12.77 -5.54 22.10
N ALA A 224 -12.05 -5.19 23.17
CA ALA A 224 -10.86 -5.92 23.64
C ALA A 224 -11.16 -7.33 24.16
N ASP A 225 -12.43 -7.67 24.41
CA ASP A 225 -12.84 -9.04 24.76
C ASP A 225 -12.89 -9.99 23.56
N LYS A 226 -12.95 -9.44 22.32
CA LYS A 226 -12.98 -10.21 21.08
C LYS A 226 -11.71 -10.03 20.24
N PHE A 227 -11.13 -8.85 20.23
CA PHE A 227 -10.02 -8.48 19.37
C PHE A 227 -8.80 -8.03 20.18
N SER A 228 -7.63 -8.34 19.66
CA SER A 228 -6.34 -7.93 20.24
C SER A 228 -5.60 -6.90 19.39
N GLY A 229 -6.20 -6.44 18.29
CA GLY A 229 -5.63 -5.46 17.38
C GLY A 229 -6.34 -5.45 16.04
N CYS A 230 -6.05 -4.46 15.20
CA CYS A 230 -6.54 -4.37 13.83
C CYS A 230 -5.50 -4.96 12.86
N ALA A 231 -5.93 -5.84 11.97
CA ALA A 231 -5.09 -6.41 10.93
C ALA A 231 -5.21 -5.64 9.61
N SER A 232 -6.44 -5.26 9.24
CA SER A 232 -6.73 -4.57 7.98
C SER A 232 -7.99 -3.72 8.10
N VAL A 233 -8.05 -2.68 7.28
CA VAL A 233 -9.25 -1.89 7.03
C VAL A 233 -9.45 -1.76 5.53
N ALA A 234 -10.69 -1.92 5.09
CA ALA A 234 -11.10 -1.68 3.71
C ALA A 234 -12.45 -0.97 3.69
N ALA A 235 -12.70 -0.17 2.67
CA ALA A 235 -13.99 0.47 2.46
C ALA A 235 -14.47 0.24 1.03
N GLY A 236 -15.78 0.17 0.86
CA GLY A 236 -16.39 -0.02 -0.44
C GLY A 236 -17.85 0.38 -0.45
N ALA A 237 -18.42 0.47 -1.65
CA ALA A 237 -19.85 0.70 -1.85
C ALA A 237 -20.60 -0.63 -1.65
N GLY A 238 -21.72 -0.58 -0.94
CA GLY A 238 -22.60 -1.73 -0.85
C GLY A 238 -23.69 -1.72 -1.91
N ALA A 239 -24.40 -2.83 -2.04
CA ALA A 239 -25.50 -3.01 -2.99
C ALA A 239 -26.65 -1.99 -2.82
N ASP A 240 -26.76 -1.36 -1.65
CA ASP A 240 -27.74 -0.29 -1.35
C ASP A 240 -27.20 1.11 -1.66
N GLY A 241 -26.03 1.23 -2.26
CA GLY A 241 -25.37 2.49 -2.61
C GLY A 241 -24.78 3.26 -1.43
N ARG A 242 -24.74 2.67 -0.24
CA ARG A 242 -24.06 3.24 0.92
C ARG A 242 -22.61 2.78 0.95
N HIS A 243 -21.76 3.55 1.66
CA HIS A 243 -20.40 3.15 1.90
C HIS A 243 -20.28 2.36 3.20
N TYR A 244 -19.49 1.31 3.15
CA TYR A 244 -19.25 0.39 4.26
C TYR A 244 -17.76 0.35 4.58
N LEU A 245 -17.45 0.15 5.86
CA LEU A 245 -16.11 -0.06 6.38
C LEU A 245 -16.02 -1.49 6.88
N VAL A 246 -15.07 -2.25 6.38
CA VAL A 246 -14.74 -3.59 6.86
C VAL A 246 -13.45 -3.52 7.64
N LEU A 247 -13.47 -4.10 8.83
CA LEU A 247 -12.31 -4.20 9.71
C LEU A 247 -12.03 -5.67 9.95
N ASP A 248 -10.81 -6.08 9.68
CA ASP A 248 -10.32 -7.39 10.08
C ASP A 248 -9.50 -7.23 11.36
N GLY A 249 -9.95 -7.85 12.43
CA GLY A 249 -9.28 -7.81 13.72
C GLY A 249 -8.62 -9.14 14.07
N TRP A 250 -7.47 -9.04 14.73
CA TRP A 250 -6.80 -10.19 15.33
C TRP A 250 -7.63 -10.72 16.49
N THR A 251 -7.86 -12.02 16.55
CA THR A 251 -8.68 -12.66 17.57
C THR A 251 -8.06 -13.98 18.06
N GLY A 252 -8.63 -14.53 19.14
CA GLY A 252 -8.12 -15.74 19.77
C GLY A 252 -7.03 -15.47 20.80
N ILE A 253 -6.75 -16.49 21.64
CA ILE A 253 -5.80 -16.40 22.76
C ILE A 253 -4.37 -16.08 22.28
N SER A 254 -3.99 -16.52 21.09
CA SER A 254 -2.67 -16.30 20.48
C SER A 254 -2.64 -15.11 19.50
N GLY A 255 -3.79 -14.47 19.23
CA GLY A 255 -3.88 -13.38 18.26
C GLY A 255 -3.53 -13.77 16.82
N ASN A 256 -3.68 -15.04 16.45
CA ASN A 256 -3.29 -15.56 15.13
C ASN A 256 -4.48 -15.79 14.19
N ASN A 257 -5.69 -15.64 14.68
CA ASN A 257 -6.90 -15.75 13.88
C ASN A 257 -7.40 -14.36 13.51
N LEU A 258 -8.19 -14.29 12.44
CA LEU A 258 -8.89 -13.09 12.03
C LEU A 258 -10.40 -13.28 12.17
N ALA A 259 -11.09 -12.20 12.45
CA ALA A 259 -12.53 -12.08 12.29
C ALA A 259 -12.86 -10.66 11.79
N SER A 260 -13.99 -10.51 11.13
CA SER A 260 -14.37 -9.25 10.49
C SER A 260 -15.52 -8.56 11.20
N VAL A 261 -15.51 -7.23 11.11
CA VAL A 261 -16.59 -6.33 11.52
C VAL A 261 -17.00 -5.49 10.33
N LEU A 262 -18.30 -5.38 10.06
CA LEU A 262 -18.86 -4.59 8.98
C LEU A 262 -19.65 -3.42 9.57
N LEU A 263 -19.20 -2.21 9.26
CA LEU A 263 -19.77 -0.97 9.77
C LEU A 263 -20.27 -0.09 8.61
N ARG A 264 -21.26 0.75 8.90
CA ARG A 264 -21.69 1.85 8.04
C ARG A 264 -21.85 3.12 8.86
N PHE A 265 -21.76 4.27 8.21
CA PHE A 265 -22.12 5.52 8.83
C PHE A 265 -23.64 5.66 8.87
N ASP A 266 -24.16 6.16 10.00
CA ASP A 266 -25.58 6.43 10.18
C ASP A 266 -25.82 7.93 10.37
N ASP A 267 -26.47 8.54 9.37
CA ASP A 267 -26.70 9.98 9.31
C ASP A 267 -27.54 10.52 10.48
N GLU A 268 -28.45 9.70 11.01
CA GLU A 268 -29.34 10.12 12.07
C GLU A 268 -28.61 10.19 13.41
N SER A 269 -27.86 9.17 13.76
CA SER A 269 -27.09 9.12 15.01
C SER A 269 -25.70 9.77 14.90
N GLN A 270 -25.23 10.04 13.67
CA GLN A 270 -23.85 10.51 13.38
C GLN A 270 -22.79 9.58 13.99
N GLN A 271 -23.01 8.28 13.88
CA GLN A 271 -22.14 7.22 14.41
C GLN A 271 -21.84 6.16 13.36
N MET A 272 -20.73 5.47 13.53
CA MET A 272 -20.49 4.19 12.87
C MET A 272 -21.32 3.12 13.57
N VAL A 273 -22.17 2.44 12.84
CA VAL A 273 -23.04 1.38 13.35
C VAL A 273 -22.83 0.09 12.58
N PRO A 274 -23.07 -1.07 13.18
CA PRO A 274 -23.04 -2.35 12.47
C PRO A 274 -24.00 -2.34 11.27
N ALA A 275 -23.62 -3.02 10.21
CA ALA A 275 -24.51 -3.27 9.08
C ALA A 275 -25.76 -4.05 9.53
N SER A 276 -26.90 -3.79 8.88
CA SER A 276 -28.20 -4.34 9.31
C SER A 276 -28.51 -5.71 8.73
N GLN A 277 -27.74 -6.15 7.72
CA GLN A 277 -28.00 -7.38 6.96
C GLN A 277 -27.56 -8.64 7.71
N ILE A 278 -26.60 -8.51 8.61
CA ILE A 278 -26.07 -9.58 9.45
C ILE A 278 -25.80 -9.04 10.84
N THR A 279 -26.02 -9.81 11.88
CA THR A 279 -25.64 -9.39 13.25
C THR A 279 -24.13 -9.45 13.43
N SER A 280 -23.59 -8.60 14.30
CA SER A 280 -22.14 -8.59 14.58
C SER A 280 -21.63 -9.94 15.12
N GLU A 281 -22.45 -10.69 15.84
CA GLU A 281 -22.11 -12.01 16.36
C GLU A 281 -22.08 -13.08 15.24
N GLU A 282 -23.07 -13.07 14.34
CA GLU A 282 -23.11 -13.97 13.20
C GLU A 282 -21.94 -13.70 12.26
N LEU A 283 -21.66 -12.42 11.94
CA LEU A 283 -20.52 -12.05 11.10
C LEU A 283 -19.20 -12.47 11.73
N TYR A 284 -19.01 -12.16 13.03
CA TYR A 284 -17.80 -12.56 13.75
C TYR A 284 -17.54 -14.07 13.64
N ASN A 285 -18.55 -14.89 13.87
CA ASN A 285 -18.43 -16.35 13.79
C ASN A 285 -18.21 -16.85 12.36
N ALA A 286 -18.93 -16.29 11.38
CA ALA A 286 -18.81 -16.68 9.98
C ALA A 286 -17.45 -16.30 9.36
N SER A 287 -16.86 -15.20 9.80
CA SER A 287 -15.60 -14.68 9.28
C SER A 287 -14.36 -15.14 10.04
N LEU A 288 -14.52 -16.01 11.07
CA LEU A 288 -13.39 -16.59 11.78
C LEU A 288 -12.53 -17.42 10.81
N ARG A 289 -11.23 -17.08 10.76
CA ARG A 289 -10.26 -17.73 9.89
C ARG A 289 -8.87 -17.74 10.51
N ASN A 290 -8.10 -18.78 10.19
CA ASN A 290 -6.76 -19.00 10.75
C ASN A 290 -5.62 -18.65 9.77
N VAL A 291 -5.93 -18.02 8.64
CA VAL A 291 -4.96 -17.57 7.64
C VAL A 291 -4.70 -16.07 7.84
N PRO A 292 -3.55 -15.66 8.38
CA PRO A 292 -3.27 -14.26 8.73
C PRO A 292 -3.24 -13.28 7.56
N SER A 293 -2.94 -13.78 6.36
CA SER A 293 -2.88 -12.97 5.13
C SER A 293 -4.24 -12.83 4.43
N LEU A 294 -5.26 -13.58 4.88
CA LEU A 294 -6.58 -13.60 4.27
C LEU A 294 -7.42 -12.45 4.83
N VAL A 295 -7.19 -11.25 4.33
CA VAL A 295 -7.91 -10.03 4.71
C VAL A 295 -9.04 -9.71 3.73
N SER A 296 -10.06 -9.01 4.23
CA SER A 296 -11.19 -8.52 3.43
C SER A 296 -10.73 -7.51 2.38
N ARG A 297 -11.26 -7.60 1.17
CA ARG A 297 -10.89 -6.73 0.05
C ARG A 297 -11.94 -6.79 -1.06
N ASP A 298 -11.92 -5.80 -1.93
CA ASP A 298 -12.58 -5.88 -3.23
C ASP A 298 -11.83 -6.91 -4.09
N LEU A 299 -12.44 -8.08 -4.27
CA LEU A 299 -11.81 -9.24 -4.92
C LEU A 299 -11.89 -9.17 -6.43
N ASP A 300 -12.99 -8.65 -6.97
CA ASP A 300 -13.30 -8.67 -8.40
C ASP A 300 -13.28 -7.28 -9.06
N GLY A 301 -13.07 -6.21 -8.29
CA GLY A 301 -12.93 -4.85 -8.77
C GLY A 301 -14.26 -4.14 -9.00
N ASP A 302 -15.34 -4.60 -8.36
CA ASP A 302 -16.68 -4.01 -8.51
C ASP A 302 -16.94 -2.85 -7.54
N GLY A 303 -16.01 -2.60 -6.60
CA GLY A 303 -16.07 -1.54 -5.59
C GLY A 303 -16.74 -1.97 -4.30
N THR A 304 -17.17 -3.23 -4.17
CA THR A 304 -17.67 -3.83 -2.93
C THR A 304 -16.51 -4.53 -2.21
N VAL A 305 -16.54 -4.60 -0.89
CA VAL A 305 -15.54 -5.35 -0.12
C VAL A 305 -16.12 -6.69 0.28
N GLU A 306 -15.55 -7.78 -0.26
CA GLU A 306 -15.88 -9.13 0.15
C GLU A 306 -15.12 -9.52 1.40
N ILE A 307 -15.83 -10.23 2.27
CA ILE A 307 -15.30 -10.79 3.52
C ILE A 307 -15.04 -12.29 3.30
N PRO A 308 -13.80 -12.76 3.47
CA PRO A 308 -13.50 -14.17 3.30
C PRO A 308 -13.96 -14.96 4.51
N THR A 309 -14.51 -16.15 4.21
CA THR A 309 -14.93 -17.14 5.20
C THR A 309 -14.29 -18.49 4.88
N GLN A 310 -13.99 -19.27 5.93
CA GLN A 310 -13.54 -20.65 5.77
C GLN A 310 -14.72 -21.57 6.07
N PRO A 311 -15.22 -22.35 5.10
CA PRO A 311 -16.30 -23.30 5.36
C PRO A 311 -15.83 -24.41 6.31
N ASP A 312 -16.70 -24.82 7.26
CA ASP A 312 -16.41 -25.87 8.25
C ASP A 312 -16.09 -27.23 7.63
N GLU A 313 -16.55 -27.46 6.42
CA GLU A 313 -16.34 -28.69 5.65
C GLU A 313 -15.11 -28.61 4.75
N ALA A 314 -14.05 -27.98 5.21
CA ALA A 314 -12.79 -28.04 4.49
C ALA A 314 -12.35 -29.50 4.36
N GLY A 315 -12.34 -30.02 3.14
CA GLY A 315 -11.89 -31.37 2.82
C GLY A 315 -10.39 -31.61 3.03
N LEU A 316 -9.84 -31.05 4.09
CA LEU A 316 -8.42 -31.09 4.48
C LEU A 316 -8.01 -32.43 5.13
N LEU A 317 -8.84 -33.44 5.08
CA LEU A 317 -8.67 -34.66 5.90
C LEU A 317 -7.44 -35.50 5.57
N ASN A 318 -6.72 -35.24 4.47
CA ASN A 318 -5.59 -36.08 4.06
C ASN A 318 -4.40 -35.31 3.42
N MET A 319 -4.29 -34.01 3.60
CA MET A 319 -3.14 -33.27 3.06
C MET A 319 -1.91 -33.41 3.96
N SER A 320 -0.75 -33.56 3.35
CA SER A 320 0.53 -33.48 4.07
C SER A 320 0.67 -32.08 4.70
N GLN A 321 1.27 -32.00 5.89
CA GLN A 321 1.47 -30.71 6.59
C GLN A 321 2.43 -29.76 5.85
N SER A 322 2.98 -30.18 4.71
CA SER A 322 3.92 -29.41 3.91
C SER A 322 3.26 -28.45 2.93
N ARG A 323 1.98 -28.61 2.63
CA ARG A 323 1.21 -27.74 1.76
C ARG A 323 -0.14 -27.46 2.38
N ARG A 324 -0.44 -26.17 2.59
CA ARG A 324 -1.74 -25.74 3.09
C ARG A 324 -2.52 -25.08 1.96
N MET A 325 -3.60 -25.74 1.56
CA MET A 325 -4.58 -25.19 0.63
C MET A 325 -5.93 -25.21 1.31
N ASP A 326 -6.60 -24.08 1.35
CA ASP A 326 -7.90 -23.93 2.00
C ASP A 326 -8.99 -23.56 0.99
N PHE A 327 -10.18 -24.13 1.16
CA PHE A 327 -11.36 -23.62 0.48
C PHE A 327 -11.79 -22.31 1.15
N ILE A 328 -11.98 -21.27 0.33
CA ILE A 328 -12.41 -19.95 0.77
C ILE A 328 -13.69 -19.55 0.04
N VAL A 329 -14.62 -19.01 0.79
CA VAL A 329 -15.83 -18.37 0.27
C VAL A 329 -15.73 -16.88 0.56
N TRP A 330 -15.84 -16.07 -0.47
CA TRP A 330 -15.90 -14.61 -0.36
C TRP A 330 -17.35 -14.16 -0.41
N MET A 331 -17.76 -13.34 0.55
CA MET A 331 -19.14 -12.94 0.78
C MET A 331 -19.30 -11.43 0.77
N ASP A 332 -20.21 -10.91 -0.05
CA ASP A 332 -20.75 -9.57 0.08
C ASP A 332 -21.91 -9.55 1.09
N TYR A 333 -21.64 -9.13 2.31
CA TYR A 333 -22.65 -9.00 3.36
C TYR A 333 -23.47 -7.71 3.29
N THR A 334 -23.23 -6.83 2.32
CA THR A 334 -24.02 -5.61 2.10
C THR A 334 -25.27 -5.90 1.27
N ALA A 335 -25.23 -6.97 0.47
CA ALA A 335 -26.37 -7.39 -0.34
C ALA A 335 -27.44 -8.10 0.51
N SER A 336 -28.68 -7.99 0.09
CA SER A 336 -29.82 -8.69 0.73
C SER A 336 -29.76 -10.22 0.52
N ALA A 337 -29.08 -10.67 -0.53
CA ALA A 337 -28.68 -12.05 -0.77
C ALA A 337 -27.18 -12.02 -1.04
N PRO A 338 -26.35 -12.39 -0.07
CA PRO A 338 -24.90 -12.32 -0.22
C PRO A 338 -24.43 -13.07 -1.46
N GLU A 339 -23.71 -12.39 -2.33
CA GLU A 339 -23.06 -13.04 -3.46
C GLU A 339 -21.83 -13.79 -2.96
N LYS A 340 -21.56 -14.93 -3.59
CA LYS A 340 -20.47 -15.80 -3.23
C LYS A 340 -19.48 -15.94 -4.36
N SER A 341 -18.20 -15.83 -4.04
CA SER A 341 -17.13 -16.38 -4.85
C SER A 341 -16.49 -17.53 -4.08
N PHE A 342 -16.45 -18.71 -4.66
CA PHE A 342 -15.86 -19.91 -4.06
C PHE A 342 -14.53 -20.22 -4.74
N GLY A 343 -13.56 -20.71 -4.00
CA GLY A 343 -12.28 -21.08 -4.59
C GLY A 343 -11.29 -21.67 -3.61
N LEU A 344 -10.10 -21.91 -4.11
CA LEU A 344 -8.99 -22.52 -3.42
C LEU A 344 -7.88 -21.48 -3.21
N LEU A 345 -7.43 -21.36 -1.97
CA LEU A 345 -6.28 -20.53 -1.58
C LEU A 345 -5.08 -21.43 -1.27
N ASP A 346 -3.97 -21.16 -1.92
CA ASP A 346 -2.66 -21.66 -1.49
C ASP A 346 -2.09 -20.68 -0.44
N GLU A 347 -2.00 -21.09 0.81
CA GLU A 347 -1.53 -20.27 1.92
C GLU A 347 -0.06 -19.84 1.77
N GLU A 348 0.76 -20.65 1.10
CA GLU A 348 2.20 -20.37 0.95
C GLU A 348 2.46 -19.27 -0.07
N THR A 349 1.77 -19.31 -1.20
CA THR A 349 1.94 -18.35 -2.28
C THR A 349 0.94 -17.18 -2.22
N GLY A 350 -0.16 -17.33 -1.45
CA GLY A 350 -1.29 -16.40 -1.46
C GLY A 350 -2.10 -16.44 -2.76
N CYS A 351 -1.89 -17.44 -3.60
CA CYS A 351 -2.60 -17.57 -4.87
C CYS A 351 -4.02 -18.11 -4.64
N TYR A 352 -5.01 -17.38 -5.14
CA TYR A 352 -6.42 -17.78 -5.11
C TYR A 352 -6.88 -18.24 -6.50
N ILE A 353 -7.53 -19.41 -6.55
CA ILE A 353 -8.09 -19.98 -7.77
C ILE A 353 -9.61 -20.04 -7.60
N ALA A 354 -10.34 -19.21 -8.36
CA ALA A 354 -11.79 -19.24 -8.36
C ALA A 354 -12.31 -20.55 -8.96
N LEU A 355 -13.28 -21.18 -8.29
CA LEU A 355 -13.95 -22.40 -8.70
C LEU A 355 -15.45 -22.12 -8.92
N PRO A 356 -16.14 -22.96 -9.72
CA PRO A 356 -17.59 -22.87 -9.85
C PRO A 356 -18.28 -22.99 -8.49
N ILE A 357 -19.20 -22.07 -8.20
CA ILE A 357 -19.89 -22.02 -6.90
C ILE A 357 -20.68 -23.28 -6.59
N GLU A 358 -21.20 -23.96 -7.61
CA GLU A 358 -21.91 -25.25 -7.48
C GLU A 358 -21.03 -26.42 -7.01
N TRP A 359 -19.72 -26.21 -6.96
CA TRP A 359 -18.77 -27.20 -6.43
C TRP A 359 -18.56 -27.06 -4.92
N GLU A 360 -19.01 -25.98 -4.31
CA GLU A 360 -18.96 -25.79 -2.86
C GLU A 360 -19.61 -26.98 -2.13
N GLY A 361 -18.88 -27.55 -1.16
CA GLY A 361 -19.32 -28.74 -0.40
C GLY A 361 -19.26 -30.08 -1.16
N ASN A 362 -18.86 -30.07 -2.44
CA ASN A 362 -18.78 -31.27 -3.27
C ASN A 362 -17.35 -31.65 -3.67
N LEU A 363 -16.36 -30.91 -3.22
CA LEU A 363 -14.94 -31.16 -3.50
C LEU A 363 -14.20 -31.60 -2.25
N MET A 364 -13.17 -32.40 -2.47
CA MET A 364 -12.24 -32.82 -1.44
C MET A 364 -10.81 -32.72 -1.99
N LEU A 365 -9.93 -32.08 -1.24
CA LEU A 365 -8.50 -31.98 -1.57
C LEU A 365 -7.77 -33.23 -1.08
N THR A 366 -6.94 -33.79 -1.96
CA THR A 366 -6.06 -34.93 -1.61
C THR A 366 -4.66 -34.66 -2.16
N ASP A 367 -3.65 -35.18 -1.48
CA ASP A 367 -2.28 -35.16 -2.04
C ASP A 367 -2.26 -36.01 -3.30
N SER A 368 -1.61 -35.52 -4.37
CA SER A 368 -1.42 -36.30 -5.59
C SER A 368 -0.56 -37.53 -5.30
N THR A 369 -0.97 -38.68 -5.84
CA THR A 369 -0.18 -39.91 -5.75
C THR A 369 0.87 -40.03 -6.85
N ASP A 370 0.74 -39.23 -7.90
CA ASP A 370 1.54 -39.31 -9.12
C ASP A 370 2.65 -38.25 -9.22
N GLU A 371 2.50 -37.15 -8.52
CA GLU A 371 3.49 -36.05 -8.49
C GLU A 371 3.78 -35.60 -7.06
N GLU A 372 5.06 -35.59 -6.69
CA GLU A 372 5.56 -34.99 -5.46
C GLU A 372 5.29 -33.47 -5.52
N ASP A 373 4.55 -32.91 -4.58
CA ASP A 373 4.11 -31.51 -4.53
C ASP A 373 2.88 -31.11 -5.38
N ALA A 374 2.06 -32.03 -5.85
CA ALA A 374 0.79 -31.75 -6.50
C ALA A 374 -0.41 -32.11 -5.60
N VAL A 375 -1.53 -31.41 -5.81
CA VAL A 375 -2.81 -31.63 -5.14
C VAL A 375 -3.87 -31.95 -6.18
N GLU A 376 -4.71 -32.93 -5.90
CA GLU A 376 -5.84 -33.34 -6.74
C GLU A 376 -7.16 -32.87 -6.11
N LEU A 377 -8.08 -32.38 -6.97
CA LEU A 377 -9.44 -31.97 -6.64
C LEU A 377 -10.44 -33.11 -6.87
#